data_f4fc66860d0a19c22226c1189cd08aaf
#
_entry.id   f4fc66860d0a19c22226c1189cd08aaf
#
_cell.length_a   1.000
_cell.length_b   1.000
_cell.length_c   1.000
_cell.angle_alpha   90.00
_cell.angle_beta   90.00
_cell.angle_gamma   90.00
#
_symmetry.space_group_name_H-M   'P 1'
#
loop_
_entity.id
_entity.type
_entity.pdbx_description
1 polymer ?
#
loop_
_entity_poly.entity_id
_entity_poly.type
_entity_poly.pdbx_seq_one_letter_code
_entity_poly.pdbx_strand_id
1 'polypeptide(L)'
;AKGKVWFDDLSFECLGTEVIETSIKVDPAEQKAEMSPYIYGQFIEHMGHCIYGGIWAEMLMDRKFWYAPGQKGSPWQIAGTDKAEKGLYMDETAPYTGRHTPVLKSDGKRIALKQTQLGLRPGISCSGYIVMKADREMPVKVMLNYGSFTQELSLEVGTTYRKYPVHFSAVDHKVKDATFSICPQKEGRLWIGTASLMPDDHIDGFRADVLALLRGLKAPVYRWPGGNFVSGYDWHDGIGERDKRPPRRNPAWTGVESNDVGIHEFMRLCELLDTEPYIAVNAGLGGVKEAADEVEYCNGTEDTPMGKWRKQNGQAKPWKVKWWSVGNEMFGDWQLGFMSTEAFVKKHNSFADAMWKVDSSIHLIAVGEVGRWDEMILANCADRMDLVSEHFYCQDWHGGGLMTHVLQIPRYIQDIRCCRRSAETALTAISTT
;
A
#
# COMPACT_ATOMS: atom_id res chain seq x y z
N ALA A 1 4.86 -61.65 -0.96
CA ALA A 1 5.72 -62.17 -2.03
C ALA A 1 6.67 -61.06 -2.48
N LYS A 2 7.99 -61.31 -2.41
CA LYS A 2 8.98 -60.42 -3.03
C LYS A 2 9.28 -60.94 -4.41
N GLY A 3 8.92 -60.19 -5.46
CA GLY A 3 9.23 -60.48 -6.84
C GLY A 3 9.78 -59.27 -7.55
N LYS A 4 10.64 -59.46 -8.56
CA LYS A 4 11.06 -58.41 -9.49
C LYS A 4 10.22 -58.56 -10.74
N VAL A 5 9.65 -57.45 -11.21
CA VAL A 5 8.93 -57.37 -12.49
C VAL A 5 9.79 -56.55 -13.45
N TRP A 6 9.99 -57.08 -14.65
CA TRP A 6 10.74 -56.41 -15.69
C TRP A 6 9.73 -56.00 -16.78
N PHE A 7 9.81 -54.74 -17.21
CA PHE A 7 9.01 -54.19 -18.30
C PHE A 7 9.97 -53.89 -19.45
N ASP A 8 9.56 -54.25 -20.66
CA ASP A 8 10.25 -53.96 -21.89
C ASP A 8 9.19 -53.49 -22.91
N ASP A 9 9.53 -52.48 -23.71
CA ASP A 9 8.69 -51.92 -24.75
C ASP A 9 7.31 -51.40 -24.29
N LEU A 10 7.31 -50.51 -23.27
CA LEU A 10 6.10 -49.77 -22.91
C LEU A 10 5.83 -48.65 -23.90
N SER A 11 4.67 -48.71 -24.56
CA SER A 11 4.17 -47.61 -25.40
C SER A 11 2.86 -47.07 -24.84
N PHE A 12 2.67 -45.75 -24.89
CA PHE A 12 1.41 -45.10 -24.63
C PHE A 12 0.90 -44.44 -25.90
N GLU A 13 -0.29 -44.83 -26.33
CA GLU A 13 -0.97 -44.21 -27.45
C GLU A 13 -2.17 -43.43 -26.94
N CYS A 14 -2.25 -42.15 -27.29
CA CYS A 14 -3.42 -41.34 -27.00
C CYS A 14 -4.50 -41.61 -28.03
N LEU A 15 -5.49 -42.41 -27.68
CA LEU A 15 -6.57 -42.86 -28.58
C LEU A 15 -7.65 -41.78 -28.83
N GLY A 16 -7.51 -40.60 -28.28
CA GLY A 16 -8.42 -39.47 -28.47
C GLY A 16 -8.67 -38.69 -27.16
N THR A 17 -9.35 -37.60 -27.26
CA THR A 17 -9.86 -36.84 -26.12
C THR A 17 -11.26 -37.34 -25.77
N GLU A 18 -11.45 -37.88 -24.58
CA GLU A 18 -12.78 -38.12 -24.03
C GLU A 18 -13.47 -36.80 -23.74
N VAL A 19 -14.62 -36.59 -24.34
CA VAL A 19 -15.46 -35.41 -24.02
C VAL A 19 -16.24 -35.73 -22.74
N ILE A 20 -15.75 -35.22 -21.61
CA ILE A 20 -16.46 -35.33 -20.34
C ILE A 20 -17.59 -34.31 -20.33
N GLU A 21 -18.84 -34.78 -20.37
CA GLU A 21 -19.99 -33.93 -20.12
C GLU A 21 -20.02 -33.56 -18.65
N THR A 22 -19.75 -32.29 -18.38
CA THR A 22 -19.77 -31.77 -17.02
C THR A 22 -21.20 -31.49 -16.59
N SER A 23 -21.66 -32.08 -15.48
CA SER A 23 -22.93 -31.79 -14.88
C SER A 23 -22.74 -31.28 -13.44
N ILE A 24 -23.53 -30.27 -13.06
CA ILE A 24 -23.58 -29.75 -11.70
C ILE A 24 -24.99 -29.99 -11.15
N LYS A 25 -25.09 -30.74 -10.06
CA LYS A 25 -26.34 -30.91 -9.32
C LYS A 25 -26.31 -30.04 -8.07
N VAL A 26 -27.24 -29.11 -7.98
CA VAL A 26 -27.47 -28.30 -6.77
C VAL A 26 -28.70 -28.82 -6.04
N ASP A 27 -28.52 -29.25 -4.79
CA ASP A 27 -29.61 -29.59 -3.91
C ASP A 27 -29.86 -28.47 -2.89
N PRO A 28 -30.86 -27.62 -3.06
CA PRO A 28 -31.11 -26.49 -2.16
C PRO A 28 -31.63 -26.93 -0.76
N ALA A 29 -32.00 -28.20 -0.58
CA ALA A 29 -32.37 -28.75 0.72
C ALA A 29 -31.16 -29.16 1.57
N GLU A 30 -29.99 -29.37 0.95
CA GLU A 30 -28.73 -29.69 1.65
C GLU A 30 -28.04 -28.39 2.08
N GLN A 31 -28.57 -27.75 3.14
CA GLN A 31 -27.94 -26.55 3.71
C GLN A 31 -26.87 -26.94 4.73
N LYS A 32 -25.71 -26.31 4.63
CA LYS A 32 -24.60 -26.39 5.59
C LYS A 32 -24.53 -25.11 6.43
N ALA A 33 -23.45 -24.95 7.19
CA ALA A 33 -23.24 -23.73 7.96
C ALA A 33 -23.22 -22.47 7.07
N GLU A 34 -23.74 -21.39 7.62
CA GLU A 34 -23.72 -20.09 6.96
C GLU A 34 -22.28 -19.68 6.63
N MET A 35 -22.09 -19.14 5.43
CA MET A 35 -20.80 -18.70 4.95
C MET A 35 -20.45 -17.35 5.56
N SER A 36 -19.28 -17.23 6.16
CA SER A 36 -18.82 -15.96 6.75
C SER A 36 -18.77 -14.86 5.67
N PRO A 37 -19.32 -13.66 5.93
CA PRO A 37 -19.21 -12.54 5.01
C PRO A 37 -17.76 -12.08 4.78
N TYR A 38 -16.85 -12.36 5.71
CA TYR A 38 -15.43 -11.98 5.60
C TYR A 38 -14.70 -12.63 4.42
N ILE A 39 -15.25 -13.68 3.79
CA ILE A 39 -14.69 -14.21 2.53
C ILE A 39 -14.69 -13.18 1.38
N TYR A 40 -15.52 -12.14 1.48
CA TYR A 40 -15.57 -11.02 0.53
C TYR A 40 -14.66 -9.85 0.95
N GLY A 41 -13.82 -10.05 1.97
CA GLY A 41 -12.82 -9.09 2.39
C GLY A 41 -11.87 -8.73 1.26
N GLN A 42 -11.30 -7.54 1.32
CA GLN A 42 -10.39 -7.02 0.32
C GLN A 42 -9.02 -6.71 0.93
N PHE A 43 -8.03 -6.59 0.08
CA PHE A 43 -6.66 -6.29 0.43
C PHE A 43 -6.11 -5.18 -0.44
N ILE A 44 -5.47 -4.21 0.18
CA ILE A 44 -4.77 -3.13 -0.52
C ILE A 44 -3.33 -3.05 0.00
N GLU A 45 -2.40 -2.77 -0.89
CA GLU A 45 -0.98 -2.69 -0.59
C GLU A 45 -0.34 -1.47 -1.25
N HIS A 46 0.69 -0.92 -0.62
CA HIS A 46 1.55 0.11 -1.21
C HIS A 46 2.44 -0.49 -2.32
N MET A 47 1.81 -0.92 -3.39
CA MET A 47 2.42 -1.62 -4.51
C MET A 47 1.91 -1.07 -5.84
N GLY A 48 2.81 -0.84 -6.80
CA GLY A 48 2.46 -0.42 -8.16
C GLY A 48 1.56 0.81 -8.17
N HIS A 49 0.38 0.67 -8.76
CA HIS A 49 -0.65 1.71 -8.84
C HIS A 49 -1.88 1.41 -7.98
N CYS A 50 -1.78 0.55 -6.99
CA CYS A 50 -2.92 0.24 -6.12
C CYS A 50 -3.39 1.50 -5.35
N ILE A 51 -2.47 2.20 -4.71
CA ILE A 51 -2.76 3.41 -3.93
C ILE A 51 -2.48 4.66 -4.75
N TYR A 52 -1.22 4.94 -5.07
CA TYR A 52 -0.84 6.13 -5.86
C TYR A 52 -1.07 5.90 -7.35
N GLY A 53 -1.90 6.75 -7.96
CA GLY A 53 -2.39 6.57 -9.33
C GLY A 53 -3.57 5.58 -9.45
N GLY A 54 -4.01 5.00 -8.31
CA GLY A 54 -5.18 4.13 -8.19
C GLY A 54 -6.26 4.74 -7.30
N ILE A 55 -6.28 4.36 -6.02
CA ILE A 55 -7.29 4.83 -5.05
C ILE A 55 -7.09 6.30 -4.68
N TRP A 56 -5.84 6.74 -4.53
CA TRP A 56 -5.48 8.10 -4.14
C TRP A 56 -5.51 9.05 -5.34
N ALA A 57 -6.09 10.23 -5.16
CA ALA A 57 -6.40 11.16 -6.25
C ALA A 57 -5.23 12.07 -6.68
N GLU A 58 -4.08 12.02 -5.98
CA GLU A 58 -2.92 12.83 -6.36
C GLU A 58 -2.46 12.51 -7.79
N MET A 59 -2.38 13.54 -8.63
CA MET A 59 -2.01 13.43 -10.03
C MET A 59 -0.50 13.53 -10.25
N LEU A 60 0.22 14.22 -9.33
CA LEU A 60 1.66 14.45 -9.45
C LEU A 60 2.43 13.32 -8.78
N MET A 61 3.16 12.56 -9.57
CA MET A 61 4.05 11.50 -9.08
C MET A 61 5.33 12.12 -8.49
N ASP A 62 5.90 11.43 -7.48
CA ASP A 62 7.10 11.92 -6.76
C ASP A 62 7.01 13.40 -6.37
N ARG A 63 5.87 13.78 -5.84
CA ARG A 63 5.53 15.18 -5.53
C ARG A 63 6.41 15.82 -4.43
N LYS A 64 7.20 15.01 -3.73
CA LYS A 64 8.16 15.39 -2.69
C LYS A 64 9.61 15.26 -3.15
N PHE A 65 9.83 15.00 -4.43
CA PHE A 65 11.13 15.00 -5.10
C PHE A 65 12.17 14.03 -4.50
N TRP A 66 11.80 12.77 -4.33
CA TRP A 66 12.74 11.71 -3.96
C TRP A 66 13.87 11.59 -4.98
N TYR A 67 13.54 11.65 -6.27
CA TYR A 67 14.51 11.71 -7.36
C TYR A 67 14.79 13.16 -7.72
N ALA A 68 16.06 13.45 -8.03
CA ALA A 68 16.36 14.73 -8.65
C ALA A 68 15.68 14.83 -10.04
N PRO A 69 15.02 15.95 -10.35
CA PRO A 69 14.41 16.14 -11.65
C PRO A 69 15.38 15.92 -12.80
N GLY A 70 14.95 15.16 -13.82
CA GLY A 70 15.78 14.77 -14.95
C GLY A 70 16.63 13.51 -14.74
N GLN A 71 16.73 12.97 -13.52
CA GLN A 71 17.37 11.67 -13.29
C GLN A 71 16.48 10.50 -13.76
N LYS A 72 17.12 9.36 -14.02
CA LYS A 72 16.41 8.11 -14.31
C LYS A 72 15.46 7.76 -13.16
N GLY A 73 14.21 7.54 -13.47
CA GLY A 73 13.15 7.24 -12.50
C GLY A 73 12.38 8.47 -11.99
N SER A 74 12.88 9.70 -12.22
CA SER A 74 12.12 10.90 -11.89
C SER A 74 11.01 11.16 -12.92
N PRO A 75 9.75 11.38 -12.49
CA PRO A 75 8.70 11.87 -13.38
C PRO A 75 8.86 13.35 -13.72
N TRP A 76 9.72 14.06 -13.00
CA TRP A 76 9.99 15.47 -13.19
C TRP A 76 11.13 15.71 -14.18
N GLN A 77 10.94 16.66 -15.05
CA GLN A 77 11.87 17.03 -16.11
C GLN A 77 12.18 18.53 -16.04
N ILE A 78 13.35 18.93 -16.56
CA ILE A 78 13.71 20.32 -16.72
C ILE A 78 13.55 20.68 -18.19
N ALA A 79 12.96 21.83 -18.46
CA ALA A 79 12.80 22.38 -19.79
C ALA A 79 13.37 23.81 -19.88
N GLY A 80 13.66 24.26 -21.08
CA GLY A 80 14.10 25.64 -21.35
C GLY A 80 15.59 25.90 -21.16
N THR A 81 16.41 24.86 -20.89
CA THR A 81 17.86 24.96 -20.84
C THR A 81 18.51 23.75 -21.52
N ASP A 82 19.56 23.98 -22.29
CA ASP A 82 20.31 22.92 -22.98
C ASP A 82 21.17 22.07 -22.02
N LYS A 83 21.35 22.55 -20.78
CA LYS A 83 22.14 21.89 -19.75
C LYS A 83 21.38 21.93 -18.42
N ALA A 84 20.67 20.86 -18.12
CA ALA A 84 19.93 20.69 -16.87
C ALA A 84 20.78 20.99 -15.62
N GLU A 85 22.05 20.62 -15.65
CA GLU A 85 23.03 20.84 -14.59
C GLU A 85 23.28 22.32 -14.25
N LYS A 86 23.02 23.24 -15.18
CA LYS A 86 23.20 24.68 -14.94
C LYS A 86 21.96 25.33 -14.33
N GLY A 87 20.80 24.74 -14.54
CA GLY A 87 19.51 25.31 -14.12
C GLY A 87 18.90 24.68 -12.88
N LEU A 88 19.45 23.55 -12.38
CA LEU A 88 18.93 22.84 -11.21
C LEU A 88 20.05 22.34 -10.30
N TYR A 89 19.83 22.38 -9.01
CA TYR A 89 20.55 21.57 -8.02
C TYR A 89 19.61 21.11 -6.92
N MET A 90 20.00 20.09 -6.14
CA MET A 90 19.28 19.61 -4.99
C MET A 90 19.90 20.22 -3.73
N ASP A 91 19.10 20.94 -2.95
CA ASP A 91 19.53 21.51 -1.66
C ASP A 91 19.35 20.46 -0.55
N GLU A 92 20.48 19.97 -0.03
CA GLU A 92 20.54 18.99 1.05
C GLU A 92 20.79 19.65 2.42
N THR A 93 21.05 20.94 2.46
CA THR A 93 21.41 21.64 3.70
C THR A 93 20.20 21.98 4.55
N ALA A 94 19.08 22.33 3.91
CA ALA A 94 17.82 22.67 4.57
C ALA A 94 16.63 22.20 3.71
N PRO A 95 16.45 20.86 3.56
CA PRO A 95 15.37 20.32 2.75
C PRO A 95 14.01 20.65 3.35
N TYR A 96 13.01 20.88 2.51
CA TYR A 96 11.63 21.09 2.97
C TYR A 96 11.05 19.83 3.62
N THR A 97 11.29 18.68 2.97
CA THR A 97 10.97 17.35 3.47
C THR A 97 11.94 16.33 2.85
N GLY A 98 12.08 15.17 3.47
CA GLY A 98 12.98 14.13 2.96
C GLY A 98 14.46 14.52 3.02
N ARG A 99 15.23 14.16 1.99
CA ARG A 99 16.68 14.33 1.97
C ARG A 99 17.14 15.62 1.30
N HIS A 100 16.37 16.15 0.38
CA HIS A 100 16.76 17.29 -0.45
C HIS A 100 15.54 18.02 -1.04
N THR A 101 15.78 19.21 -1.53
CA THR A 101 14.76 20.04 -2.20
C THR A 101 15.29 20.56 -3.52
N PRO A 102 14.58 20.42 -4.65
CA PRO A 102 14.99 20.98 -5.92
C PRO A 102 15.01 22.52 -5.89
N VAL A 103 16.07 23.09 -6.45
CA VAL A 103 16.25 24.53 -6.58
C VAL A 103 16.47 24.87 -8.06
N LEU A 104 15.53 25.60 -8.63
CA LEU A 104 15.67 26.15 -9.96
C LEU A 104 16.52 27.44 -9.91
N LYS A 105 17.59 27.49 -10.69
CA LYS A 105 18.40 28.69 -10.93
C LYS A 105 17.93 29.31 -12.24
N SER A 106 17.25 30.44 -12.15
CA SER A 106 16.85 31.22 -13.31
C SER A 106 17.89 32.32 -13.59
N ASP A 107 18.32 32.44 -14.83
CA ASP A 107 19.14 33.54 -15.35
C ASP A 107 18.31 34.59 -16.10
N GLY A 108 17.00 34.62 -15.84
CA GLY A 108 16.03 35.43 -16.56
C GLY A 108 15.56 34.82 -17.87
N LYS A 109 16.12 33.70 -18.31
CA LYS A 109 15.65 32.91 -19.44
C LYS A 109 14.60 31.88 -19.00
N ARG A 110 13.89 31.32 -19.96
CA ARG A 110 12.87 30.33 -19.69
C ARG A 110 13.49 29.04 -19.18
N ILE A 111 13.35 28.78 -17.87
CA ILE A 111 13.58 27.48 -17.26
C ILE A 111 12.27 27.03 -16.63
N ALA A 112 11.93 25.75 -16.71
CA ALA A 112 10.75 25.18 -16.07
C ALA A 112 11.02 23.80 -15.51
N LEU A 113 10.44 23.52 -14.36
CA LEU A 113 10.23 22.18 -13.84
C LEU A 113 8.88 21.69 -14.34
N LYS A 114 8.83 20.52 -14.98
CA LYS A 114 7.58 19.99 -15.56
C LYS A 114 7.39 18.51 -15.26
N GLN A 115 6.13 18.10 -15.21
CA GLN A 115 5.70 16.71 -15.24
C GLN A 115 4.67 16.53 -16.35
N THR A 116 4.83 15.48 -17.15
CA THR A 116 3.99 15.16 -18.30
C THR A 116 3.07 13.97 -18.02
N GLN A 117 2.23 13.61 -18.98
CA GLN A 117 1.34 12.46 -18.93
C GLN A 117 0.26 12.54 -17.84
N LEU A 118 -0.19 13.74 -17.51
CA LEU A 118 -1.33 13.89 -16.60
C LEU A 118 -2.63 13.67 -17.37
N GLY A 119 -3.50 12.83 -16.79
CA GLY A 119 -4.83 12.57 -17.32
C GLY A 119 -5.86 13.57 -16.79
N LEU A 120 -6.58 14.28 -17.69
CA LEU A 120 -7.69 15.14 -17.29
C LEU A 120 -9.02 14.53 -17.74
N ARG A 121 -10.02 14.61 -16.87
CA ARG A 121 -11.38 14.14 -17.15
C ARG A 121 -12.27 15.30 -17.59
N PRO A 122 -13.16 15.09 -18.60
CA PRO A 122 -14.07 16.14 -19.04
C PRO A 122 -14.98 16.59 -17.90
N GLY A 123 -15.22 17.89 -17.83
CA GLY A 123 -16.11 18.49 -16.83
C GLY A 123 -15.57 18.57 -15.41
N ILE A 124 -14.34 18.08 -15.14
CA ILE A 124 -13.73 18.08 -13.81
C ILE A 124 -12.54 19.04 -13.80
N SER A 125 -12.61 20.07 -12.96
CA SER A 125 -11.50 20.97 -12.66
C SER A 125 -10.47 20.30 -11.73
N CYS A 126 -9.28 20.90 -11.63
CA CYS A 126 -8.20 20.41 -10.77
C CYS A 126 -7.70 21.53 -9.88
N SER A 127 -7.61 21.26 -8.60
CA SER A 127 -7.03 22.17 -7.61
C SER A 127 -5.83 21.55 -6.90
N GLY A 128 -4.98 22.42 -6.40
CA GLY A 128 -3.82 21.99 -5.65
C GLY A 128 -3.03 23.16 -5.09
N TYR A 129 -1.76 22.89 -4.85
CA TYR A 129 -0.83 23.92 -4.36
C TYR A 129 0.62 23.52 -4.64
N ILE A 130 1.49 24.51 -4.58
CA ILE A 130 2.93 24.30 -4.61
C ILE A 130 3.52 24.98 -3.37
N VAL A 131 4.38 24.29 -2.64
CA VAL A 131 5.12 24.89 -1.54
C VAL A 131 6.45 25.41 -2.08
N MET A 132 6.62 26.72 -2.06
CA MET A 132 7.78 27.39 -2.63
C MET A 132 8.34 28.47 -1.72
N LYS A 133 9.62 28.77 -1.89
CA LYS A 133 10.30 30.02 -1.49
C LYS A 133 11.30 30.43 -2.55
N ALA A 134 11.69 31.70 -2.57
CA ALA A 134 12.73 32.20 -3.45
C ALA A 134 13.81 32.98 -2.64
N ASP A 135 14.96 33.27 -3.25
CA ASP A 135 16.00 34.11 -2.60
C ASP A 135 15.61 35.61 -2.58
N ARG A 136 14.64 35.99 -3.37
CA ARG A 136 14.02 37.33 -3.45
C ARG A 136 12.59 37.19 -3.94
N GLU A 137 11.78 38.23 -3.85
CA GLU A 137 10.44 38.23 -4.46
C GLU A 137 10.53 37.90 -5.97
N MET A 138 9.79 36.86 -6.36
CA MET A 138 9.91 36.27 -7.69
C MET A 138 8.54 35.93 -8.26
N PRO A 139 8.20 36.49 -9.43
CA PRO A 139 7.03 36.02 -10.16
C PRO A 139 7.29 34.63 -10.75
N VAL A 140 6.35 33.74 -10.54
CA VAL A 140 6.39 32.34 -11.02
C VAL A 140 5.12 32.05 -11.80
N LYS A 141 5.26 31.55 -13.02
CA LYS A 141 4.15 31.04 -13.79
C LYS A 141 3.96 29.55 -13.55
N VAL A 142 2.73 29.15 -13.29
CA VAL A 142 2.33 27.76 -13.22
C VAL A 142 1.35 27.48 -14.35
N MET A 143 1.65 26.45 -15.14
CA MET A 143 0.92 26.19 -16.38
C MET A 143 0.44 24.74 -16.44
N LEU A 144 -0.74 24.56 -17.01
CA LEU A 144 -1.27 23.27 -17.42
C LEU A 144 -1.50 23.31 -18.95
N ASN A 145 -0.68 22.56 -19.69
CA ASN A 145 -0.70 22.52 -21.14
C ASN A 145 -1.32 21.22 -21.63
N TYR A 146 -2.22 21.27 -22.61
CA TYR A 146 -2.82 20.10 -23.23
C TYR A 146 -3.21 20.42 -24.68
N GLY A 147 -2.69 19.64 -25.62
CA GLY A 147 -2.82 19.94 -27.05
C GLY A 147 -2.29 21.34 -27.38
N SER A 148 -3.12 22.19 -27.98
CA SER A 148 -2.82 23.60 -28.27
C SER A 148 -3.24 24.58 -27.17
N PHE A 149 -3.84 24.07 -26.07
CA PHE A 149 -4.39 24.89 -24.99
C PHE A 149 -3.39 25.03 -23.85
N THR A 150 -3.40 26.19 -23.20
CA THR A 150 -2.64 26.51 -22.00
C THR A 150 -3.52 27.23 -21.00
N GLN A 151 -3.59 26.72 -19.79
CA GLN A 151 -4.08 27.47 -18.64
C GLN A 151 -2.87 27.93 -17.82
N GLU A 152 -2.82 29.21 -17.47
CA GLU A 152 -1.69 29.85 -16.80
C GLU A 152 -2.12 30.60 -15.56
N LEU A 153 -1.34 30.46 -14.50
CA LEU A 153 -1.46 31.20 -13.24
C LEU A 153 -0.16 31.93 -12.96
N SER A 154 -0.25 33.17 -12.51
CA SER A 154 0.90 33.98 -12.06
C SER A 154 0.88 34.12 -10.54
N LEU A 155 1.99 33.75 -9.89
CA LEU A 155 2.16 33.74 -8.45
C LEU A 155 3.36 34.63 -8.07
N GLU A 156 3.25 35.40 -6.98
CA GLU A 156 4.37 36.14 -6.43
C GLU A 156 4.95 35.35 -5.24
N VAL A 157 6.14 34.78 -5.42
CA VAL A 157 6.80 33.91 -4.44
C VAL A 157 7.77 34.70 -3.59
N GLY A 158 7.52 34.67 -2.26
CA GLY A 158 8.35 35.35 -1.28
C GLY A 158 9.56 34.52 -0.79
N THR A 159 10.28 35.03 0.20
CA THR A 159 11.53 34.45 0.69
C THR A 159 11.37 33.35 1.75
N THR A 160 10.16 33.06 2.17
CA THR A 160 9.83 31.98 3.11
C THR A 160 8.91 30.96 2.46
N TYR A 161 9.04 29.68 2.85
CA TYR A 161 8.13 28.65 2.36
C TYR A 161 6.68 28.95 2.69
N ARG A 162 5.84 28.99 1.65
CA ARG A 162 4.39 29.11 1.74
C ARG A 162 3.72 28.17 0.75
N LYS A 163 2.47 27.80 1.04
CA LYS A 163 1.59 27.11 0.10
C LYS A 163 0.97 28.14 -0.84
N TYR A 164 1.21 27.97 -2.13
CA TYR A 164 0.65 28.78 -3.19
C TYR A 164 -0.44 27.96 -3.89
N PRO A 165 -1.71 28.33 -3.71
CA PRO A 165 -2.80 27.56 -4.33
C PRO A 165 -2.79 27.69 -5.84
N VAL A 166 -3.19 26.62 -6.52
CA VAL A 166 -3.40 26.58 -7.97
C VAL A 166 -4.76 25.97 -8.27
N HIS A 167 -5.41 26.48 -9.31
CA HIS A 167 -6.67 25.95 -9.81
C HIS A 167 -6.67 26.02 -11.34
N PHE A 168 -7.08 24.93 -11.99
CA PHE A 168 -7.23 24.81 -13.42
C PHE A 168 -8.66 24.39 -13.74
N SER A 169 -9.30 25.16 -14.63
CA SER A 169 -10.68 24.90 -15.05
C SER A 169 -10.81 23.57 -15.78
N ALA A 170 -12.00 23.01 -15.71
CA ALA A 170 -12.35 21.76 -16.38
C ALA A 170 -12.10 21.84 -17.89
N VAL A 171 -11.71 20.71 -18.45
CA VAL A 171 -11.60 20.50 -19.89
C VAL A 171 -12.91 19.95 -20.45
N ASP A 172 -13.19 20.16 -21.73
CA ASP A 172 -14.40 19.70 -22.42
C ASP A 172 -14.29 18.26 -22.95
N HIS A 173 -13.08 17.73 -23.06
CA HIS A 173 -12.80 16.40 -23.57
C HIS A 173 -11.72 15.68 -22.70
N LYS A 174 -11.59 14.37 -22.88
CA LYS A 174 -10.59 13.56 -22.18
C LYS A 174 -9.18 13.88 -22.70
N VAL A 175 -8.29 14.29 -21.80
CA VAL A 175 -6.86 14.52 -22.07
C VAL A 175 -6.05 13.41 -21.42
N LYS A 176 -5.05 12.87 -22.12
CA LYS A 176 -4.20 11.78 -21.60
C LYS A 176 -2.78 12.22 -21.28
N ASP A 177 -2.35 13.37 -21.75
CA ASP A 177 -0.94 13.80 -21.80
C ASP A 177 -0.77 15.29 -21.44
N ALA A 178 -1.57 15.80 -20.52
CA ALA A 178 -1.38 17.16 -20.05
C ALA A 178 -0.01 17.29 -19.35
N THR A 179 0.56 18.49 -19.43
CA THR A 179 1.84 18.85 -18.84
C THR A 179 1.63 19.94 -17.80
N PHE A 180 1.97 19.64 -16.54
CA PHE A 180 2.07 20.61 -15.46
C PHE A 180 3.48 21.19 -15.41
N SER A 181 3.63 22.51 -15.25
CA SER A 181 4.93 23.16 -15.21
C SER A 181 5.00 24.37 -14.29
N ILE A 182 6.18 24.57 -13.67
CA ILE A 182 6.51 25.65 -12.74
C ILE A 182 7.69 26.40 -13.34
N CYS A 183 7.53 27.70 -13.61
CA CYS A 183 8.47 28.50 -14.39
C CYS A 183 8.76 29.84 -13.68
N PRO A 184 9.95 30.03 -13.04
CA PRO A 184 10.35 31.34 -12.55
C PRO A 184 10.53 32.33 -13.69
N GLN A 185 10.11 33.60 -13.49
CA GLN A 185 10.05 34.63 -14.53
C GLN A 185 11.18 35.66 -14.45
N LYS A 186 11.96 35.64 -13.35
CA LYS A 186 13.12 36.56 -13.15
C LYS A 186 14.36 35.78 -12.75
N GLU A 187 15.51 36.44 -12.81
CA GLU A 187 16.74 35.91 -12.30
C GLU A 187 16.67 35.68 -10.79
N GLY A 188 17.22 34.55 -10.33
CA GLY A 188 17.24 34.17 -8.91
C GLY A 188 17.12 32.66 -8.71
N ARG A 189 16.87 32.25 -7.47
CA ARG A 189 16.74 30.86 -7.05
C ARG A 189 15.33 30.61 -6.48
N LEU A 190 14.70 29.54 -6.98
CA LEU A 190 13.39 29.11 -6.53
C LEU A 190 13.50 27.70 -5.93
N TRP A 191 13.20 27.55 -4.65
CA TRP A 191 13.08 26.25 -3.96
C TRP A 191 11.64 25.75 -4.09
N ILE A 192 11.47 24.49 -4.50
CA ILE A 192 10.18 23.86 -4.63
C ILE A 192 10.13 22.72 -3.60
N GLY A 193 9.43 22.93 -2.49
CA GLY A 193 9.36 21.98 -1.37
C GLY A 193 8.52 20.76 -1.67
N THR A 194 7.34 20.98 -2.20
CA THR A 194 6.40 19.92 -2.66
C THR A 194 5.35 20.54 -3.58
N ALA A 195 4.70 19.70 -4.38
CA ALA A 195 3.56 20.09 -5.20
C ALA A 195 2.43 19.08 -5.05
N SER A 196 1.18 19.53 -5.21
CA SER A 196 0.00 18.67 -5.21
C SER A 196 -0.99 19.19 -6.24
N LEU A 197 -1.62 18.29 -6.97
CA LEU A 197 -2.69 18.59 -7.92
C LEU A 197 -3.67 17.43 -7.90
N MET A 198 -4.93 17.70 -7.55
CA MET A 198 -5.99 16.69 -7.49
C MET A 198 -7.20 17.15 -8.29
N PRO A 199 -7.99 16.24 -8.89
CA PRO A 199 -9.28 16.58 -9.46
C PRO A 199 -10.25 17.01 -8.35
N ASP A 200 -11.06 18.04 -8.59
CA ASP A 200 -11.92 18.68 -7.56
C ASP A 200 -13.08 17.80 -7.08
N ASP A 201 -13.37 16.73 -7.81
CA ASP A 201 -14.37 15.75 -7.40
C ASP A 201 -13.83 14.68 -6.42
N HIS A 202 -12.55 14.76 -6.01
CA HIS A 202 -12.01 13.84 -5.02
C HIS A 202 -12.76 13.91 -3.69
N ILE A 203 -12.86 12.79 -2.99
CA ILE A 203 -13.48 12.73 -1.67
C ILE A 203 -12.36 12.47 -0.65
N ASP A 204 -12.01 13.48 0.12
CA ASP A 204 -10.94 13.43 1.15
C ASP A 204 -9.57 12.93 0.63
N GLY A 205 -9.26 13.22 -0.63
CA GLY A 205 -8.04 12.77 -1.30
C GLY A 205 -8.20 11.46 -2.08
N PHE A 206 -9.33 10.77 -1.98
CA PHE A 206 -9.62 9.56 -2.74
C PHE A 206 -10.36 9.87 -4.03
N ARG A 207 -10.07 9.10 -5.06
CA ARG A 207 -10.75 9.20 -6.35
C ARG A 207 -12.22 8.81 -6.22
N ALA A 208 -13.12 9.71 -6.57
CA ALA A 208 -14.57 9.49 -6.47
C ALA A 208 -15.06 8.30 -7.32
N ASP A 209 -14.53 8.15 -8.54
CA ASP A 209 -14.86 7.04 -9.44
C ASP A 209 -14.44 5.68 -8.87
N VAL A 210 -13.26 5.61 -8.26
CA VAL A 210 -12.77 4.38 -7.61
C VAL A 210 -13.55 4.06 -6.34
N LEU A 211 -13.82 5.07 -5.49
CA LEU A 211 -14.67 4.89 -4.30
C LEU A 211 -16.06 4.34 -4.63
N ALA A 212 -16.65 4.81 -5.74
CA ALA A 212 -17.96 4.31 -6.19
C ALA A 212 -17.90 2.81 -6.51
N LEU A 213 -16.83 2.35 -7.18
CA LEU A 213 -16.63 0.92 -7.48
C LEU A 213 -16.38 0.11 -6.21
N LEU A 214 -15.50 0.60 -5.30
CA LEU A 214 -15.20 -0.08 -4.03
C LEU A 214 -16.44 -0.22 -3.14
N ARG A 215 -17.30 0.80 -3.07
CA ARG A 215 -18.60 0.71 -2.39
C ARG A 215 -19.50 -0.37 -3.00
N GLY A 216 -19.45 -0.54 -4.32
CA GLY A 216 -20.19 -1.60 -5.02
C GLY A 216 -19.77 -3.01 -4.64
N LEU A 217 -18.51 -3.21 -4.21
CA LEU A 217 -18.01 -4.50 -3.71
C LEU A 217 -18.61 -4.89 -2.36
N LYS A 218 -19.03 -3.94 -1.54
CA LYS A 218 -19.56 -4.16 -0.18
C LYS A 218 -18.66 -5.05 0.67
N ALA A 219 -17.35 -4.86 0.55
CA ALA A 219 -16.38 -5.65 1.29
C ALA A 219 -16.50 -5.39 2.80
N PRO A 220 -16.64 -6.42 3.63
CA PRO A 220 -16.79 -6.27 5.08
C PRO A 220 -15.51 -5.83 5.78
N VAL A 221 -14.36 -6.06 5.18
CA VAL A 221 -13.04 -5.76 5.75
C VAL A 221 -12.04 -5.40 4.66
N TYR A 222 -11.15 -4.47 4.95
CA TYR A 222 -9.97 -4.15 4.13
C TYR A 222 -8.71 -4.36 4.95
N ARG A 223 -7.77 -5.17 4.41
CA ARG A 223 -6.42 -5.36 4.97
C ARG A 223 -5.45 -4.34 4.39
N TRP A 224 -4.61 -3.74 5.24
CA TRP A 224 -3.60 -2.72 4.93
C TRP A 224 -2.43 -2.83 5.94
N PRO A 225 -1.20 -2.33 5.71
CA PRO A 225 -0.72 -1.56 4.54
C PRO A 225 -0.19 -2.44 3.42
N GLY A 226 -0.22 -3.74 3.58
CA GLY A 226 0.26 -4.64 2.55
C GLY A 226 0.53 -6.03 3.03
N GLY A 227 1.04 -6.77 2.06
CA GLY A 227 1.77 -8.00 2.09
C GLY A 227 3.25 -7.72 2.36
N ASN A 228 4.09 -7.82 1.30
CA ASN A 228 5.54 -7.66 1.46
C ASN A 228 5.95 -6.26 1.93
N PHE A 229 5.17 -5.25 1.60
CA PHE A 229 5.44 -3.87 1.99
C PHE A 229 5.54 -3.69 3.51
N VAL A 230 4.68 -4.34 4.30
CA VAL A 230 4.61 -4.12 5.75
C VAL A 230 5.91 -4.41 6.46
N SER A 231 6.68 -5.41 6.00
CA SER A 231 7.90 -5.86 6.69
C SER A 231 9.06 -4.86 6.72
N GLY A 232 8.98 -3.81 5.90
CA GLY A 232 9.95 -2.72 5.90
C GLY A 232 9.33 -1.34 6.13
N TYR A 233 8.05 -1.28 6.48
CA TYR A 233 7.32 -0.03 6.68
C TYR A 233 7.38 0.45 8.13
N ASP A 234 7.75 1.71 8.30
CA ASP A 234 7.59 2.44 9.56
C ASP A 234 6.31 3.28 9.49
N TRP A 235 5.28 2.88 10.23
CA TRP A 235 3.98 3.54 10.23
C TRP A 235 4.03 4.99 10.72
N HIS A 236 5.06 5.38 11.50
CA HIS A 236 5.25 6.77 11.96
C HIS A 236 5.48 7.73 10.78
N ASP A 237 6.12 7.26 9.70
CA ASP A 237 6.33 8.06 8.49
C ASP A 237 5.02 8.48 7.82
N GLY A 238 3.93 7.74 8.06
CA GLY A 238 2.57 8.04 7.56
C GLY A 238 1.74 8.97 8.46
N ILE A 239 2.32 9.54 9.53
CA ILE A 239 1.60 10.36 10.51
C ILE A 239 2.00 11.85 10.40
N GLY A 240 1.08 12.74 10.75
CA GLY A 240 1.31 14.19 10.78
C GLY A 240 0.96 14.91 9.47
N GLU A 241 1.49 16.12 9.29
CA GLU A 241 1.25 16.92 8.10
C GLU A 241 1.78 16.20 6.85
N ARG A 242 0.90 15.90 5.91
CA ARG A 242 1.20 15.09 4.71
C ARG A 242 2.40 15.59 3.91
N ASP A 243 2.57 16.90 3.78
CA ASP A 243 3.69 17.51 3.05
C ASP A 243 5.04 17.36 3.78
N LYS A 244 5.02 17.04 5.06
CA LYS A 244 6.20 16.85 5.91
C LYS A 244 6.53 15.37 6.13
N ARG A 245 5.63 14.46 5.78
CA ARG A 245 5.89 13.02 5.83
C ARG A 245 7.02 12.69 4.85
N PRO A 246 8.08 11.98 5.31
CA PRO A 246 9.25 11.77 4.47
C PRO A 246 8.93 10.78 3.33
N PRO A 247 9.31 11.08 2.09
CA PRO A 247 9.28 10.07 1.04
C PRO A 247 10.35 9.01 1.33
N ARG A 248 10.07 7.75 1.00
CA ARG A 248 10.98 6.62 1.16
C ARG A 248 11.06 5.83 -0.14
N ARG A 249 12.17 5.11 -0.33
CA ARG A 249 12.15 4.03 -1.31
C ARG A 249 11.19 2.95 -0.81
N ASN A 250 10.32 2.46 -1.68
CA ASN A 250 9.45 1.35 -1.31
C ASN A 250 10.32 0.14 -0.89
N PRO A 251 10.13 -0.41 0.31
CA PRO A 251 11.05 -1.42 0.84
C PRO A 251 10.93 -2.78 0.12
N ALA A 252 9.75 -3.11 -0.39
CA ALA A 252 9.46 -4.41 -1.00
C ALA A 252 9.29 -4.34 -2.52
N TRP A 253 8.79 -3.22 -3.01
CA TRP A 253 8.43 -3.06 -4.42
C TRP A 253 9.27 -1.96 -5.09
N THR A 254 9.07 -1.78 -6.38
CA THR A 254 9.72 -0.69 -7.12
C THR A 254 9.04 0.65 -6.84
N GLY A 255 9.80 1.75 -6.91
CA GLY A 255 9.27 3.11 -6.80
C GLY A 255 9.47 3.76 -5.44
N VAL A 256 8.73 4.82 -5.24
CA VAL A 256 8.80 5.69 -4.05
C VAL A 256 7.48 5.63 -3.31
N GLU A 257 7.56 5.40 -2.01
CA GLU A 257 6.48 5.62 -1.07
C GLU A 257 6.48 7.08 -0.64
N SER A 258 5.43 7.81 -0.98
CA SER A 258 5.30 9.22 -0.61
C SER A 258 4.83 9.45 0.82
N ASN A 259 4.32 8.41 1.46
CA ASN A 259 3.65 8.46 2.76
C ASN A 259 2.46 9.44 2.81
N ASP A 260 1.82 9.68 1.67
CA ASP A 260 0.61 10.51 1.61
C ASP A 260 -0.61 9.78 2.18
N VAL A 261 -0.62 8.45 2.06
CA VAL A 261 -1.61 7.56 2.64
C VAL A 261 -0.97 6.82 3.80
N GLY A 262 -1.42 7.08 5.00
CA GLY A 262 -1.05 6.41 6.24
C GLY A 262 -2.29 5.94 6.99
N ILE A 263 -2.16 5.68 8.29
CA ILE A 263 -3.25 5.18 9.14
C ILE A 263 -4.50 6.08 9.05
N HIS A 264 -4.34 7.41 9.13
CA HIS A 264 -5.47 8.33 9.08
C HIS A 264 -6.26 8.24 7.78
N GLU A 265 -5.57 8.18 6.65
CA GLU A 265 -6.20 8.05 5.34
C GLU A 265 -6.83 6.66 5.17
N PHE A 266 -6.17 5.60 5.66
CA PHE A 266 -6.75 4.26 5.63
C PHE A 266 -8.03 4.16 6.47
N MET A 267 -8.04 4.69 7.70
CA MET A 267 -9.25 4.74 8.53
C MET A 267 -10.36 5.54 7.85
N ARG A 268 -10.00 6.66 7.21
CA ARG A 268 -10.99 7.45 6.46
C ARG A 268 -11.55 6.67 5.26
N LEU A 269 -10.72 5.91 4.57
CA LEU A 269 -11.19 5.01 3.50
C LEU A 269 -12.20 3.99 4.04
N CYS A 270 -11.89 3.35 5.16
CA CYS A 270 -12.80 2.39 5.78
C CYS A 270 -14.15 3.02 6.19
N GLU A 271 -14.14 4.22 6.75
CA GLU A 271 -15.36 4.98 7.04
C GLU A 271 -16.17 5.29 5.77
N LEU A 272 -15.51 5.73 4.69
CA LEU A 272 -16.15 6.05 3.41
C LEU A 272 -16.76 4.83 2.72
N LEU A 273 -16.21 3.65 2.99
CA LEU A 273 -16.67 2.37 2.41
C LEU A 273 -17.62 1.60 3.34
N ASP A 274 -17.82 2.04 4.58
CA ASP A 274 -18.56 1.32 5.62
C ASP A 274 -18.03 -0.10 5.82
N THR A 275 -16.72 -0.21 6.08
CA THR A 275 -15.98 -1.47 6.18
C THR A 275 -15.10 -1.49 7.43
N GLU A 276 -14.77 -2.69 7.92
CA GLU A 276 -13.84 -2.83 9.05
C GLU A 276 -12.38 -2.70 8.60
N PRO A 277 -11.54 -1.98 9.37
CA PRO A 277 -10.11 -1.98 9.14
C PRO A 277 -9.46 -3.27 9.66
N TYR A 278 -8.49 -3.79 8.90
CA TYR A 278 -7.59 -4.86 9.30
C TYR A 278 -6.16 -4.41 9.05
N ILE A 279 -5.37 -4.27 10.12
CA ILE A 279 -3.98 -3.78 10.03
C ILE A 279 -3.01 -4.93 10.19
N ALA A 280 -2.00 -4.97 9.32
CA ALA A 280 -0.84 -5.83 9.47
C ALA A 280 0.31 -5.02 10.11
N VAL A 281 0.87 -5.49 11.24
CA VAL A 281 2.03 -4.85 11.86
C VAL A 281 3.34 -5.35 11.26
N ASN A 282 4.39 -4.52 11.32
CA ASN A 282 5.71 -4.87 10.82
C ASN A 282 6.41 -5.90 11.74
N ALA A 283 6.19 -7.19 11.51
CA ALA A 283 6.92 -8.27 12.17
C ALA A 283 8.19 -8.70 11.39
N GLY A 284 8.52 -8.05 10.30
CA GLY A 284 9.78 -8.29 9.57
C GLY A 284 10.94 -7.56 10.23
N LEU A 285 11.16 -6.31 9.87
CA LEU A 285 12.23 -5.46 10.41
C LEU A 285 11.81 -4.65 11.63
N GLY A 286 10.51 -4.54 11.91
CA GLY A 286 9.96 -3.84 13.06
C GLY A 286 10.08 -4.63 14.38
N GLY A 287 9.81 -3.95 15.47
CA GLY A 287 9.93 -4.46 16.83
C GLY A 287 8.60 -4.55 17.57
N VAL A 288 8.63 -5.28 18.69
CA VAL A 288 7.48 -5.48 19.58
C VAL A 288 6.86 -4.16 20.05
N LYS A 289 7.73 -3.19 20.39
CA LYS A 289 7.27 -1.88 20.86
C LYS A 289 6.54 -1.12 19.76
N GLU A 290 7.02 -1.14 18.52
CA GLU A 290 6.40 -0.45 17.38
C GLU A 290 5.00 -0.98 17.11
N ALA A 291 4.80 -2.30 17.19
CA ALA A 291 3.48 -2.92 17.02
C ALA A 291 2.53 -2.55 18.17
N ALA A 292 3.01 -2.57 19.43
CA ALA A 292 2.22 -2.15 20.58
C ALA A 292 1.85 -0.65 20.50
N ASP A 293 2.79 0.21 20.09
CA ASP A 293 2.55 1.64 19.88
C ASP A 293 1.53 1.89 18.77
N GLU A 294 1.52 1.08 17.69
CA GLU A 294 0.56 1.19 16.61
C GLU A 294 -0.86 0.81 17.06
N VAL A 295 -1.00 -0.26 17.87
CA VAL A 295 -2.27 -0.60 18.53
C VAL A 295 -2.72 0.53 19.46
N GLU A 296 -1.82 1.08 20.30
CA GLU A 296 -2.16 2.19 21.19
C GLU A 296 -2.53 3.46 20.41
N TYR A 297 -1.84 3.72 19.28
CA TYR A 297 -2.19 4.84 18.41
C TYR A 297 -3.61 4.71 17.84
N CYS A 298 -4.02 3.52 17.45
CA CYS A 298 -5.36 3.28 16.93
C CYS A 298 -6.45 3.20 18.01
N ASN A 299 -6.18 2.50 19.11
CA ASN A 299 -7.18 2.07 20.08
C ASN A 299 -7.05 2.73 21.46
N GLY A 300 -5.89 3.26 21.81
CA GLY A 300 -5.65 3.91 23.10
C GLY A 300 -6.51 5.16 23.30
N THR A 301 -6.85 5.46 24.56
CA THR A 301 -7.55 6.67 24.92
C THR A 301 -6.66 7.91 24.74
N GLU A 302 -7.25 9.10 24.73
CA GLU A 302 -6.49 10.36 24.61
C GLU A 302 -5.53 10.64 25.78
N ASP A 303 -5.58 9.85 26.85
CA ASP A 303 -4.68 9.96 27.99
C ASP A 303 -3.38 9.18 27.84
N THR A 304 -3.35 8.20 26.93
CA THR A 304 -2.14 7.42 26.63
C THR A 304 -1.18 8.19 25.72
N PRO A 305 0.14 7.90 25.73
CA PRO A 305 1.10 8.60 24.88
C PRO A 305 0.74 8.61 23.40
N MET A 306 0.41 7.46 22.82
CA MET A 306 0.07 7.35 21.41
C MET A 306 -1.32 7.89 21.11
N GLY A 307 -2.30 7.75 22.04
CA GLY A 307 -3.60 8.37 21.92
C GLY A 307 -3.55 9.90 21.95
N LYS A 308 -2.66 10.51 22.77
CA LYS A 308 -2.37 11.95 22.74
C LYS A 308 -1.81 12.37 21.40
N TRP A 309 -0.88 11.59 20.85
CA TRP A 309 -0.29 11.89 19.55
C TRP A 309 -1.32 11.79 18.43
N ARG A 310 -2.17 10.76 18.43
CA ARG A 310 -3.32 10.67 17.51
C ARG A 310 -4.21 11.91 17.59
N LYS A 311 -4.55 12.36 18.80
CA LYS A 311 -5.36 13.59 19.03
C LYS A 311 -4.68 14.83 18.46
N GLN A 312 -3.38 15.00 18.64
CA GLN A 312 -2.60 16.09 18.04
C GLN A 312 -2.65 16.08 16.51
N ASN A 313 -2.81 14.90 15.92
CA ASN A 313 -2.97 14.71 14.48
C ASN A 313 -4.45 14.77 14.01
N GLY A 314 -5.35 15.27 14.84
CA GLY A 314 -6.73 15.58 14.47
C GLY A 314 -7.76 14.52 14.80
N GLN A 315 -7.36 13.35 15.35
CA GLN A 315 -8.28 12.27 15.69
C GLN A 315 -8.29 12.02 17.21
N ALA A 316 -9.27 12.59 17.91
CA ALA A 316 -9.36 12.48 19.37
C ALA A 316 -9.87 11.09 19.81
N LYS A 317 -10.91 10.58 19.15
CA LYS A 317 -11.51 9.29 19.52
C LYS A 317 -10.71 8.13 18.96
N PRO A 318 -10.56 7.01 19.72
CA PRO A 318 -9.96 5.79 19.18
C PRO A 318 -10.84 5.19 18.06
N TRP A 319 -10.19 4.59 17.08
CA TRP A 319 -10.90 3.91 15.97
C TRP A 319 -11.42 2.52 16.36
N LYS A 320 -10.82 1.89 17.40
CA LYS A 320 -11.19 0.56 17.89
C LYS A 320 -11.00 -0.51 16.80
N VAL A 321 -9.83 -0.51 16.18
CA VAL A 321 -9.44 -1.52 15.19
C VAL A 321 -9.41 -2.89 15.86
N LYS A 322 -10.18 -3.84 15.32
CA LYS A 322 -10.32 -5.19 15.89
C LYS A 322 -9.30 -6.18 15.34
N TRP A 323 -9.02 -6.09 14.03
CA TRP A 323 -8.28 -7.11 13.30
C TRP A 323 -6.82 -6.71 13.08
N TRP A 324 -5.89 -7.55 13.57
CA TRP A 324 -4.46 -7.29 13.50
C TRP A 324 -3.70 -8.55 13.09
N SER A 325 -2.88 -8.50 12.01
CA SER A 325 -1.95 -9.59 11.74
C SER A 325 -0.55 -9.27 12.20
N VAL A 326 0.11 -10.30 12.76
CA VAL A 326 1.49 -10.22 13.22
C VAL A 326 2.42 -10.58 12.06
N GLY A 327 2.59 -9.60 11.15
CA GLY A 327 3.42 -9.74 9.96
C GLY A 327 2.70 -10.26 8.72
N ASN A 328 3.50 -10.63 7.72
CA ASN A 328 3.09 -11.17 6.43
C ASN A 328 4.14 -12.16 5.93
N GLU A 329 3.75 -13.37 5.55
CA GLU A 329 4.57 -14.39 4.87
C GLU A 329 6.00 -14.56 5.45
N MET A 330 6.15 -14.53 6.76
CA MET A 330 7.46 -14.52 7.43
C MET A 330 8.29 -15.79 7.16
N PHE A 331 7.68 -16.79 6.55
CA PHE A 331 8.30 -18.03 6.09
C PHE A 331 9.08 -17.87 4.77
N GLY A 332 8.68 -16.90 3.93
CA GLY A 332 9.18 -16.75 2.57
C GLY A 332 10.48 -15.97 2.48
N ASP A 333 11.47 -16.45 1.75
CA ASP A 333 12.78 -15.79 1.55
C ASP A 333 12.70 -14.51 0.73
N TRP A 334 11.57 -14.25 0.09
CA TRP A 334 11.24 -12.98 -0.58
C TRP A 334 10.79 -11.89 0.39
N GLN A 335 10.46 -12.24 1.63
CA GLN A 335 9.96 -11.32 2.64
C GLN A 335 11.10 -10.69 3.44
N LEU A 336 11.09 -9.36 3.63
CA LEU A 336 12.06 -8.70 4.50
C LEU A 336 11.95 -9.22 5.93
N GLY A 337 13.08 -9.61 6.50
CA GLY A 337 13.11 -10.16 7.86
C GLY A 337 12.53 -11.56 7.99
N PHE A 338 12.38 -12.32 6.88
CA PHE A 338 11.98 -13.72 6.92
C PHE A 338 12.85 -14.53 7.91
N MET A 339 12.29 -15.58 8.47
CA MET A 339 12.97 -16.32 9.54
C MET A 339 12.47 -17.76 9.64
N SER A 340 13.18 -18.59 10.42
CA SER A 340 12.72 -19.94 10.72
C SER A 340 11.42 -19.93 11.53
N THR A 341 10.66 -21.00 11.46
CA THR A 341 9.40 -21.15 12.21
C THR A 341 9.60 -20.97 13.71
N GLU A 342 10.68 -21.56 14.26
CA GLU A 342 11.01 -21.47 15.69
C GLU A 342 11.32 -20.02 16.13
N ALA A 343 11.95 -19.24 15.25
CA ALA A 343 12.21 -17.82 15.49
C ALA A 343 10.92 -17.02 15.42
N PHE A 344 10.06 -17.32 14.44
CA PHE A 344 8.78 -16.64 14.29
C PHE A 344 7.82 -16.95 15.45
N VAL A 345 7.71 -18.17 15.93
CA VAL A 345 6.95 -18.53 17.14
C VAL A 345 7.30 -17.61 18.31
N LYS A 346 8.60 -17.46 18.61
CA LYS A 346 9.05 -16.56 19.68
C LYS A 346 8.69 -15.11 19.42
N LYS A 347 8.88 -14.66 18.18
CA LYS A 347 8.58 -13.29 17.78
C LYS A 347 7.07 -13.02 17.86
N HIS A 348 6.25 -13.91 17.29
CA HIS A 348 4.79 -13.82 17.33
C HIS A 348 4.28 -13.70 18.77
N ASN A 349 4.69 -14.60 19.66
CA ASN A 349 4.25 -14.59 21.03
C ASN A 349 4.64 -13.30 21.77
N SER A 350 5.84 -12.77 21.50
CA SER A 350 6.26 -11.48 22.08
C SER A 350 5.44 -10.31 21.57
N PHE A 351 5.10 -10.30 20.28
CA PHE A 351 4.21 -9.29 19.68
C PHE A 351 2.81 -9.37 20.26
N ALA A 352 2.24 -10.58 20.30
CA ALA A 352 0.90 -10.82 20.82
C ALA A 352 0.78 -10.37 22.29
N ASP A 353 1.70 -10.79 23.16
CA ASP A 353 1.72 -10.38 24.56
C ASP A 353 1.77 -8.85 24.73
N ALA A 354 2.55 -8.16 23.91
CA ALA A 354 2.66 -6.70 23.96
C ALA A 354 1.43 -5.99 23.40
N MET A 355 0.87 -6.45 22.30
CA MET A 355 -0.31 -5.88 21.67
C MET A 355 -1.55 -6.06 22.56
N TRP A 356 -1.77 -7.26 23.11
CA TRP A 356 -2.87 -7.52 24.05
C TRP A 356 -2.72 -6.80 25.39
N LYS A 357 -1.50 -6.52 25.81
CA LYS A 357 -1.28 -5.66 26.99
C LYS A 357 -1.80 -4.24 26.77
N VAL A 358 -1.78 -3.74 25.54
CA VAL A 358 -2.35 -2.44 25.17
C VAL A 358 -3.87 -2.52 25.08
N ASP A 359 -4.37 -3.51 24.33
CA ASP A 359 -5.81 -3.72 24.12
C ASP A 359 -6.12 -5.21 23.99
N SER A 360 -6.67 -5.80 25.07
CA SER A 360 -7.00 -7.22 25.10
C SER A 360 -8.25 -7.60 24.29
N SER A 361 -8.94 -6.63 23.71
CA SER A 361 -10.15 -6.86 22.90
C SER A 361 -9.87 -7.05 21.42
N ILE A 362 -8.62 -6.87 20.98
CA ILE A 362 -8.23 -7.07 19.58
C ILE A 362 -8.08 -8.55 19.23
N HIS A 363 -8.34 -8.85 17.97
CA HIS A 363 -8.13 -10.19 17.43
C HIS A 363 -6.81 -10.26 16.67
N LEU A 364 -5.98 -11.21 17.07
CA LEU A 364 -4.67 -11.43 16.47
C LEU A 364 -4.71 -12.57 15.44
N ILE A 365 -4.06 -12.32 14.30
CA ILE A 365 -3.98 -13.24 13.18
C ILE A 365 -2.51 -13.59 12.98
N ALA A 366 -2.16 -14.87 13.19
CA ALA A 366 -0.83 -15.36 12.93
C ALA A 366 -0.58 -15.59 11.44
N VAL A 367 0.66 -15.47 11.01
CA VAL A 367 1.09 -15.87 9.67
C VAL A 367 1.10 -17.38 9.57
N GLY A 368 0.38 -17.94 8.60
CA GLY A 368 0.32 -19.37 8.30
C GLY A 368 0.95 -19.73 6.96
N GLU A 369 1.35 -20.96 6.84
CA GLU A 369 1.74 -21.67 5.64
C GLU A 369 1.47 -23.16 5.87
N VAL A 370 0.67 -23.76 5.00
CA VAL A 370 0.28 -25.16 5.09
C VAL A 370 1.50 -26.07 5.20
N GLY A 371 1.49 -26.92 6.24
CA GLY A 371 2.56 -27.87 6.53
C GLY A 371 3.21 -27.63 7.89
N ARG A 372 4.52 -27.84 7.96
CA ARG A 372 5.28 -27.75 9.22
C ARG A 372 5.16 -26.38 9.91
N TRP A 373 5.04 -25.31 9.11
CA TRP A 373 4.87 -23.96 9.67
C TRP A 373 3.60 -23.88 10.51
N ASP A 374 2.46 -24.28 9.94
CA ASP A 374 1.18 -24.28 10.64
C ASP A 374 1.16 -25.21 11.85
N GLU A 375 1.72 -26.40 11.71
CA GLU A 375 1.83 -27.36 12.85
C GLU A 375 2.54 -26.70 14.04
N MET A 376 3.64 -25.99 13.77
CA MET A 376 4.41 -25.29 14.80
C MET A 376 3.68 -24.09 15.38
N ILE A 377 3.00 -23.29 14.55
CA ILE A 377 2.23 -22.12 14.98
C ILE A 377 1.04 -22.57 15.83
N LEU A 378 0.27 -23.54 15.36
CA LEU A 378 -0.87 -24.08 16.11
C LEU A 378 -0.46 -24.73 17.44
N ALA A 379 0.67 -25.41 17.46
CA ALA A 379 1.17 -26.06 18.70
C ALA A 379 1.74 -25.08 19.73
N ASN A 380 2.27 -23.90 19.31
CA ASN A 380 3.06 -23.03 20.19
C ASN A 380 2.52 -21.60 20.33
N CYS A 381 1.51 -21.22 19.55
CA CYS A 381 0.94 -19.88 19.56
C CYS A 381 -0.59 -19.88 19.73
N ALA A 382 -1.24 -21.05 19.91
CA ALA A 382 -2.70 -21.17 19.95
C ALA A 382 -3.36 -20.29 21.04
N ASP A 383 -2.68 -20.03 22.14
CA ASP A 383 -3.12 -19.15 23.22
C ASP A 383 -2.76 -17.67 22.99
N ARG A 384 -2.16 -17.34 21.86
CA ARG A 384 -1.69 -16.00 21.48
C ARG A 384 -2.14 -15.55 20.09
N MET A 385 -3.20 -16.16 19.58
CA MET A 385 -3.83 -15.80 18.32
C MET A 385 -5.30 -16.22 18.33
N ASP A 386 -6.12 -15.55 17.52
CA ASP A 386 -7.50 -15.93 17.27
C ASP A 386 -7.66 -16.66 15.93
N LEU A 387 -6.84 -16.29 14.93
CA LEU A 387 -6.90 -16.79 13.56
C LEU A 387 -5.50 -17.06 13.02
N VAL A 388 -5.44 -17.88 11.98
CA VAL A 388 -4.25 -18.09 11.14
C VAL A 388 -4.58 -17.64 9.73
N SER A 389 -3.71 -16.86 9.11
CA SER A 389 -3.83 -16.48 7.69
C SER A 389 -3.18 -17.52 6.81
N GLU A 390 -3.83 -17.85 5.71
CA GLU A 390 -3.29 -18.72 4.68
C GLU A 390 -3.21 -17.98 3.35
N HIS A 391 -2.09 -18.16 2.67
CA HIS A 391 -1.90 -17.62 1.33
C HIS A 391 -1.56 -18.77 0.38
N PHE A 392 -2.35 -18.94 -0.67
CA PHE A 392 -2.03 -19.91 -1.69
C PHE A 392 -2.33 -19.37 -3.10
N TYR A 393 -1.60 -19.88 -4.06
CA TYR A 393 -1.73 -19.52 -5.47
C TYR A 393 -2.04 -20.76 -6.29
N CYS A 394 -3.21 -20.77 -6.92
CA CYS A 394 -3.56 -21.78 -7.91
C CYS A 394 -3.22 -21.25 -9.30
N GLN A 395 -2.16 -21.78 -9.89
CA GLN A 395 -1.71 -21.39 -11.22
C GLN A 395 -1.56 -22.64 -12.11
N ASP A 396 -1.57 -22.45 -13.42
CA ASP A 396 -1.24 -23.50 -14.36
C ASP A 396 0.28 -23.74 -14.37
N TRP A 397 0.78 -24.26 -13.26
CA TRP A 397 2.15 -24.69 -13.15
C TRP A 397 2.41 -25.86 -14.10
N HIS A 398 3.40 -25.73 -14.98
CA HIS A 398 3.83 -26.76 -15.91
C HIS A 398 2.88 -27.09 -17.07
N GLY A 399 1.93 -26.22 -17.40
CA GLY A 399 1.05 -26.40 -18.57
C GLY A 399 0.01 -27.50 -18.42
N GLY A 400 -0.43 -27.79 -17.18
CA GLY A 400 -1.42 -28.84 -16.91
C GLY A 400 -2.87 -28.46 -17.25
N GLY A 401 -3.11 -27.23 -17.67
CA GLY A 401 -4.42 -26.73 -18.06
C GLY A 401 -5.42 -26.49 -16.92
N LEU A 402 -6.65 -26.17 -17.29
CA LEU A 402 -7.69 -25.76 -16.34
C LEU A 402 -7.98 -26.80 -15.26
N MET A 403 -7.99 -28.09 -15.61
CA MET A 403 -8.28 -29.16 -14.64
C MET A 403 -7.22 -29.25 -13.54
N THR A 404 -5.95 -29.15 -13.91
CA THR A 404 -4.85 -29.14 -12.93
C THR A 404 -4.98 -27.92 -12.02
N HIS A 405 -5.30 -26.74 -12.57
CA HIS A 405 -5.52 -25.52 -11.82
C HIS A 405 -6.67 -25.68 -10.79
N VAL A 406 -7.83 -26.18 -11.22
CA VAL A 406 -9.01 -26.32 -10.34
C VAL A 406 -8.80 -27.39 -9.26
N LEU A 407 -8.13 -28.50 -9.57
CA LEU A 407 -7.89 -29.60 -8.64
C LEU A 407 -6.91 -29.27 -7.51
N GLN A 408 -6.14 -28.18 -7.61
CA GLN A 408 -5.26 -27.71 -6.54
C GLN A 408 -6.07 -27.25 -5.31
N ILE A 409 -7.24 -26.63 -5.50
CA ILE A 409 -8.04 -26.06 -4.41
C ILE A 409 -8.52 -27.11 -3.40
N PRO A 410 -9.20 -28.22 -3.81
CA PRO A 410 -9.62 -29.27 -2.87
C PRO A 410 -8.45 -29.91 -2.14
N ARG A 411 -7.30 -30.09 -2.81
CA ARG A 411 -6.09 -30.65 -2.20
C ARG A 411 -5.56 -29.72 -1.11
N TYR A 412 -5.44 -28.44 -1.38
CA TYR A 412 -4.98 -27.46 -0.41
C TYR A 412 -5.87 -27.40 0.83
N ILE A 413 -7.20 -27.41 0.65
CA ILE A 413 -8.16 -27.48 1.78
C ILE A 413 -7.98 -28.76 2.61
N GLN A 414 -7.65 -29.89 1.97
CA GLN A 414 -7.37 -31.13 2.67
C GLN A 414 -6.09 -31.02 3.50
N ASP A 415 -5.05 -30.39 2.96
CA ASP A 415 -3.76 -30.18 3.64
C ASP A 415 -3.92 -29.32 4.89
N ILE A 416 -4.68 -28.21 4.81
CA ILE A 416 -5.06 -27.37 5.98
C ILE A 416 -5.75 -28.20 7.07
N ARG A 417 -6.70 -29.07 6.69
CA ARG A 417 -7.41 -29.93 7.64
C ARG A 417 -6.47 -30.96 8.30
N CYS A 418 -5.45 -31.42 7.59
CA CYS A 418 -4.45 -32.32 8.14
C CYS A 418 -3.58 -31.61 9.19
N CYS A 419 -3.08 -30.40 8.90
CA CYS A 419 -2.31 -29.59 9.85
C CYS A 419 -3.09 -29.37 11.14
N ARG A 420 -4.38 -29.01 11.05
CA ARG A 420 -5.25 -28.83 12.21
C ARG A 420 -5.37 -30.09 13.05
N ARG A 421 -5.56 -31.27 12.45
CA ARG A 421 -5.66 -32.55 13.20
C ARG A 421 -4.36 -32.91 13.90
N SER A 422 -3.22 -32.68 13.24
CA SER A 422 -1.90 -32.89 13.84
C SER A 422 -1.70 -32.03 15.08
N ALA A 423 -2.08 -30.76 15.03
CA ALA A 423 -2.01 -29.83 16.14
C ALA A 423 -2.95 -30.23 17.30
N GLU A 424 -4.20 -30.61 17.02
CA GLU A 424 -5.16 -31.09 18.03
C GLU A 424 -4.63 -32.33 18.76
N THR A 425 -3.98 -33.24 18.03
CA THR A 425 -3.35 -34.44 18.62
C THR A 425 -2.19 -34.08 19.53
N ALA A 426 -1.33 -33.14 19.13
CA ALA A 426 -0.20 -32.69 19.92
C ALA A 426 -0.65 -31.97 21.21
N LEU A 427 -1.65 -31.10 21.14
CA LEU A 427 -2.22 -30.41 22.30
C LEU A 427 -2.85 -31.39 23.31
N THR A 428 -3.54 -32.42 22.82
CA THR A 428 -4.12 -33.46 23.68
C THR A 428 -3.04 -34.26 24.38
N ALA A 429 -1.93 -34.58 23.71
CA ALA A 429 -0.81 -35.30 24.32
C ALA A 429 -0.12 -34.48 25.43
N ILE A 430 -0.03 -33.15 25.28
CA ILE A 430 0.56 -32.25 26.29
C ILE A 430 -0.37 -32.13 27.51
N SER A 431 -1.68 -32.16 27.33
CA SER A 431 -2.64 -32.05 28.44
C SER A 431 -2.80 -33.31 29.26
N THR A 432 -2.23 -34.44 28.80
CA THR A 432 -2.28 -35.76 29.50
C THR A 432 -0.96 -36.13 30.15
N THR A 433 0.06 -35.29 30.06
CA THR A 433 1.34 -35.40 30.79
C THR A 433 1.43 -34.30 31.86
#